data_8290010320439b47b5f427f0d5ce6700
#
_entry.id   8290010320439b47b5f427f0d5ce6700
#
_cell.length_a   1.000
_cell.length_b   1.000
_cell.length_c   1.000
_cell.angle_alpha   90.00
_cell.angle_beta   90.00
_cell.angle_gamma   90.00
#
_symmetry.space_group_name_H-M   'P 1'
#
loop_
_entity.id
_entity.type
_entity.pdbx_description
1 polymer ?
#
loop_
_entity_poly.entity_id
_entity_poly.type
_entity_poly.pdbx_seq_one_letter_code
_entity_poly.pdbx_strand_id
1 'polypeptide(L)'
;MRMYDIILKKRANVPLTDEEIRFVIDGYVKGDIPDYQVSALLMTIVFNGMSARELGTLTLAMAQSGHMVDLSSIDGITVDKHSTGGVGDKTTLMIGPLVAACGGKVAKMSGRGLGHTGGTIDKMESIPGLKVSLEQDDFIAQVNKIGLAVIGQSEGLAPADKQLYALRDVTGTVDSIPLIASSVMSKKLASGAQAILLDVKVGSGAFMKTLDDARALAKAMVDIGNENGRSVKAVLTDMDRPLGHAIGNALEIREVIDTLKGHGPQDLTHECLIMAAHMLVLSHICDYETALSQVQDALDSGEALERLRLMIEAQGGNIHVINDESLLAIGKFTYDVTAPQDGYITHMNTEQCGIASVMLGAGRTVKDGPIDYSAGIVMHKKTGDSVICGESIATLYASDESLIPNAAKTYVEAITFGTTAPTVVDTILDIVE
;
A
#
# COMPACT_ATOMS: atom_id res chain seq x y z
N MET A 1 -34.46 -16.73 6.56
CA MET A 1 -33.48 -16.26 7.56
C MET A 1 -33.87 -14.87 8.04
N ARG A 2 -33.66 -14.49 9.30
CA ARG A 2 -33.92 -13.12 9.78
C ARG A 2 -32.61 -12.54 10.32
N MET A 3 -32.29 -11.31 9.92
CA MET A 3 -31.08 -10.63 10.37
C MET A 3 -31.00 -10.51 11.91
N TYR A 4 -32.14 -10.30 12.57
CA TYR A 4 -32.22 -10.22 14.04
C TYR A 4 -31.67 -11.50 14.73
N ASP A 5 -32.01 -12.69 14.22
CA ASP A 5 -31.55 -13.96 14.80
C ASP A 5 -30.03 -14.14 14.63
N ILE A 6 -29.48 -13.70 13.48
CA ILE A 6 -28.05 -13.72 13.20
C ILE A 6 -27.29 -12.79 14.17
N ILE A 7 -27.81 -11.57 14.39
CA ILE A 7 -27.23 -10.64 15.37
C ILE A 7 -27.22 -11.25 16.78
N LEU A 8 -28.33 -11.83 17.22
CA LEU A 8 -28.42 -12.46 18.56
C LEU A 8 -27.45 -13.63 18.70
N LYS A 9 -27.33 -14.44 17.65
CA LYS A 9 -26.39 -15.58 17.60
C LYS A 9 -24.95 -15.12 17.75
N LYS A 10 -24.52 -14.11 16.96
CA LYS A 10 -23.17 -13.57 17.03
C LYS A 10 -22.91 -12.83 18.35
N ARG A 11 -23.89 -12.11 18.88
CA ARG A 11 -23.83 -11.47 20.19
C ARG A 11 -23.61 -12.49 21.33
N ALA A 12 -24.16 -13.68 21.19
CA ALA A 12 -23.96 -14.78 22.14
C ALA A 12 -22.62 -15.52 21.94
N ASN A 13 -21.73 -14.99 21.10
CA ASN A 13 -20.46 -15.60 20.74
C ASN A 13 -20.59 -17.00 20.09
N VAL A 14 -21.70 -17.24 19.38
CA VAL A 14 -21.91 -18.48 18.63
C VAL A 14 -21.50 -18.23 17.16
N PRO A 15 -20.62 -19.09 16.59
CA PRO A 15 -20.19 -18.93 15.20
C PRO A 15 -21.35 -18.93 14.21
N LEU A 16 -21.29 -18.04 13.20
CA LEU A 16 -22.23 -18.00 12.09
C LEU A 16 -21.96 -19.13 11.11
N THR A 17 -22.99 -19.60 10.42
CA THR A 17 -22.83 -20.54 9.30
C THR A 17 -22.48 -19.79 8.00
N ASP A 18 -22.02 -20.52 7.00
CA ASP A 18 -21.68 -19.93 5.70
C ASP A 18 -22.91 -19.34 5.02
N GLU A 19 -24.08 -19.99 5.18
CA GLU A 19 -25.35 -19.51 4.65
C GLU A 19 -25.81 -18.21 5.34
N GLU A 20 -25.60 -18.09 6.65
CA GLU A 20 -25.93 -16.88 7.41
C GLU A 20 -25.06 -15.71 6.96
N ILE A 21 -23.75 -15.93 6.77
CA ILE A 21 -22.82 -14.91 6.32
C ILE A 21 -23.16 -14.46 4.87
N ARG A 22 -23.40 -15.40 3.96
CA ARG A 22 -23.80 -15.09 2.58
C ARG A 22 -25.14 -14.34 2.55
N PHE A 23 -26.12 -14.77 3.34
CA PHE A 23 -27.40 -14.05 3.46
C PHE A 23 -27.22 -12.59 3.85
N VAL A 24 -26.33 -12.31 4.80
CA VAL A 24 -26.03 -10.92 5.24
C VAL A 24 -25.42 -10.11 4.09
N ILE A 25 -24.39 -10.63 3.44
CA ILE A 25 -23.67 -9.90 2.38
C ILE A 25 -24.58 -9.66 1.18
N ASP A 26 -25.26 -10.72 0.69
CA ASP A 26 -26.16 -10.63 -0.46
C ASP A 26 -27.35 -9.67 -0.19
N GLY A 27 -27.93 -9.77 1.00
CA GLY A 27 -29.04 -8.92 1.38
C GLY A 27 -28.63 -7.45 1.61
N TYR A 28 -27.42 -7.22 2.10
CA TYR A 28 -26.91 -5.88 2.28
C TYR A 28 -26.63 -5.18 0.94
N VAL A 29 -25.95 -5.87 0.03
CA VAL A 29 -25.64 -5.33 -1.30
C VAL A 29 -26.90 -5.03 -2.11
N LYS A 30 -27.96 -5.86 -1.96
CA LYS A 30 -29.26 -5.66 -2.61
C LYS A 30 -30.11 -4.56 -1.95
N GLY A 31 -29.74 -4.10 -0.75
CA GLY A 31 -30.53 -3.14 0.03
C GLY A 31 -31.70 -3.76 0.81
N ASP A 32 -31.79 -5.09 0.89
CA ASP A 32 -32.82 -5.82 1.64
C ASP A 32 -32.57 -5.77 3.17
N ILE A 33 -31.30 -5.59 3.58
CA ILE A 33 -30.89 -5.48 4.98
C ILE A 33 -30.43 -4.04 5.25
N PRO A 34 -31.07 -3.31 6.17
CA PRO A 34 -30.77 -1.91 6.43
C PRO A 34 -29.49 -1.74 7.27
N ASP A 35 -28.82 -0.58 7.10
CA ASP A 35 -27.57 -0.20 7.76
C ASP A 35 -27.56 -0.43 9.26
N TYR A 36 -28.66 -0.12 9.99
CA TYR A 36 -28.69 -0.27 11.45
C TYR A 36 -28.57 -1.73 11.90
N GLN A 37 -29.06 -2.69 11.09
CA GLN A 37 -28.92 -4.12 11.41
C GLN A 37 -27.49 -4.61 11.10
N VAL A 38 -26.91 -4.13 10.00
CA VAL A 38 -25.53 -4.47 9.66
C VAL A 38 -24.57 -3.86 10.66
N SER A 39 -24.77 -2.60 11.05
CA SER A 39 -24.00 -1.92 12.10
C SER A 39 -24.03 -2.69 13.43
N ALA A 40 -25.22 -3.17 13.85
CA ALA A 40 -25.35 -4.02 15.04
C ALA A 40 -24.53 -5.32 14.92
N LEU A 41 -24.57 -5.99 13.78
CA LEU A 41 -23.75 -7.20 13.54
C LEU A 41 -22.25 -6.87 13.57
N LEU A 42 -21.80 -5.81 12.88
CA LEU A 42 -20.40 -5.39 12.87
C LEU A 42 -19.90 -5.13 14.29
N MET A 43 -20.69 -4.48 15.13
CA MET A 43 -20.32 -4.23 16.52
C MET A 43 -20.21 -5.54 17.32
N THR A 44 -21.09 -6.55 17.07
CA THR A 44 -20.92 -7.87 17.71
C THR A 44 -19.66 -8.57 17.25
N ILE A 45 -19.21 -8.36 16.02
CA ILE A 45 -17.92 -8.87 15.49
C ILE A 45 -16.75 -8.17 16.18
N VAL A 46 -16.83 -6.86 16.42
CA VAL A 46 -15.78 -6.12 17.16
C VAL A 46 -15.55 -6.73 18.52
N PHE A 47 -16.62 -7.07 19.28
CA PHE A 47 -16.51 -7.62 20.64
C PHE A 47 -16.17 -9.12 20.69
N ASN A 48 -16.67 -9.90 19.75
CA ASN A 48 -16.59 -11.37 19.80
C ASN A 48 -15.65 -11.98 18.77
N GLY A 49 -15.07 -11.16 17.88
CA GLY A 49 -14.22 -11.64 16.79
C GLY A 49 -14.95 -12.53 15.79
N MET A 50 -14.19 -13.21 14.96
CA MET A 50 -14.63 -14.22 14.00
C MET A 50 -13.65 -15.41 14.03
N SER A 51 -14.15 -16.63 13.85
CA SER A 51 -13.29 -17.78 13.57
C SER A 51 -12.68 -17.67 12.16
N ALA A 52 -11.58 -18.39 11.89
CA ALA A 52 -10.94 -18.41 10.56
C ALA A 52 -11.94 -18.75 9.46
N ARG A 53 -12.80 -19.78 9.68
CA ARG A 53 -13.85 -20.17 8.73
C ARG A 53 -14.87 -19.03 8.47
N GLU A 54 -15.39 -18.39 9.53
CA GLU A 54 -16.30 -17.25 9.36
C GLU A 54 -15.65 -16.13 8.56
N LEU A 55 -14.39 -15.83 8.88
CA LEU A 55 -13.64 -14.76 8.24
C LEU A 55 -13.34 -15.07 6.77
N GLY A 56 -12.94 -16.30 6.44
CA GLY A 56 -12.76 -16.77 5.06
C GLY A 56 -14.05 -16.68 4.25
N THR A 57 -15.18 -17.16 4.82
CA THR A 57 -16.49 -17.09 4.16
C THR A 57 -16.96 -15.65 3.96
N LEU A 58 -16.82 -14.78 4.97
CA LEU A 58 -17.15 -13.35 4.86
C LEU A 58 -16.36 -12.70 3.72
N THR A 59 -15.07 -12.92 3.72
CA THR A 59 -14.17 -12.33 2.71
C THR A 59 -14.50 -12.80 1.30
N LEU A 60 -14.76 -14.11 1.12
CA LEU A 60 -15.14 -14.64 -0.17
C LEU A 60 -16.51 -14.13 -0.64
N ALA A 61 -17.49 -14.05 0.26
CA ALA A 61 -18.80 -13.48 -0.06
C ALA A 61 -18.69 -12.00 -0.49
N MET A 62 -17.85 -11.21 0.21
CA MET A 62 -17.56 -9.83 -0.18
C MET A 62 -16.87 -9.75 -1.55
N ALA A 63 -15.89 -10.60 -1.82
CA ALA A 63 -15.22 -10.66 -3.12
C ALA A 63 -16.20 -11.00 -4.26
N GLN A 64 -17.06 -12.00 -4.04
CA GLN A 64 -18.05 -12.50 -5.00
C GLN A 64 -19.27 -11.59 -5.14
N SER A 65 -19.41 -10.55 -4.34
CA SER A 65 -20.52 -9.59 -4.43
C SER A 65 -20.49 -8.76 -5.71
N GLY A 66 -19.36 -8.73 -6.41
CA GLY A 66 -19.14 -8.01 -7.66
C GLY A 66 -18.43 -8.86 -8.71
N HIS A 67 -17.72 -8.16 -9.60
CA HIS A 67 -16.93 -8.81 -10.64
C HIS A 67 -15.67 -9.45 -10.08
N MET A 68 -15.46 -10.73 -10.41
CA MET A 68 -14.21 -11.44 -10.14
C MET A 68 -13.37 -11.45 -11.41
N VAL A 69 -12.13 -10.94 -11.32
CA VAL A 69 -11.23 -10.88 -12.48
C VAL A 69 -10.69 -12.29 -12.77
N ASP A 70 -10.86 -12.76 -13.99
CA ASP A 70 -10.26 -14.02 -14.45
C ASP A 70 -8.90 -13.73 -15.10
N LEU A 71 -7.83 -14.22 -14.46
CA LEU A 71 -6.45 -14.12 -14.93
C LEU A 71 -5.93 -15.46 -15.50
N SER A 72 -6.80 -16.45 -15.74
CA SER A 72 -6.40 -17.80 -16.17
C SER A 72 -5.72 -17.84 -17.55
N SER A 73 -5.87 -16.79 -18.36
CA SER A 73 -5.20 -16.63 -19.65
C SER A 73 -3.79 -16.00 -19.56
N ILE A 74 -3.31 -15.71 -18.34
CA ILE A 74 -1.91 -15.33 -18.11
C ILE A 74 -1.07 -16.60 -17.93
N ASP A 75 0.01 -16.72 -18.71
CA ASP A 75 0.93 -17.85 -18.63
C ASP A 75 1.79 -17.78 -17.36
N GLY A 76 1.61 -18.72 -16.44
CA GLY A 76 2.32 -18.83 -15.17
C GLY A 76 1.49 -18.35 -13.97
N ILE A 77 2.09 -18.36 -12.79
CA ILE A 77 1.46 -17.94 -11.54
C ILE A 77 1.45 -16.44 -11.44
N THR A 78 0.25 -15.86 -11.37
CA THR A 78 0.10 -14.40 -11.14
C THR A 78 0.31 -14.08 -9.68
N VAL A 79 1.15 -13.07 -9.41
CA VAL A 79 1.43 -12.59 -8.06
C VAL A 79 1.06 -11.11 -7.92
N ASP A 80 0.46 -10.77 -6.79
CA ASP A 80 0.14 -9.39 -6.40
C ASP A 80 0.83 -9.02 -5.08
N LYS A 81 1.16 -7.76 -4.89
CA LYS A 81 1.65 -7.19 -3.64
C LYS A 81 0.62 -6.21 -3.08
N HIS A 82 0.27 -6.35 -1.81
CA HIS A 82 -0.59 -5.38 -1.13
C HIS A 82 0.13 -4.77 0.06
N SER A 83 0.12 -3.44 0.14
CA SER A 83 0.55 -2.72 1.33
C SER A 83 -0.65 -2.26 2.14
N THR A 84 -0.54 -2.31 3.46
CA THR A 84 -1.55 -1.73 4.36
C THR A 84 -1.53 -0.19 4.37
N GLY A 85 -0.57 0.41 3.67
CA GLY A 85 -0.43 1.85 3.50
C GLY A 85 0.58 2.48 4.45
N GLY A 86 1.35 3.42 3.92
CA GLY A 86 2.39 4.13 4.64
C GLY A 86 2.80 5.43 3.96
N VAL A 87 3.75 6.13 4.55
CA VAL A 87 4.32 7.38 4.06
C VAL A 87 5.60 7.08 3.28
N GLY A 88 5.67 7.57 2.03
CA GLY A 88 6.77 7.24 1.13
C GLY A 88 6.70 5.80 0.58
N ASP A 89 5.57 5.11 0.71
CA ASP A 89 5.39 3.75 0.21
C ASP A 89 5.20 3.73 -1.32
N LYS A 90 6.32 3.68 -2.02
CA LYS A 90 6.46 3.55 -3.48
C LYS A 90 6.86 2.14 -3.91
N THR A 91 6.92 1.21 -2.97
CA THR A 91 7.45 -0.16 -3.14
C THR A 91 6.84 -0.93 -4.31
N THR A 92 5.56 -0.73 -4.62
CA THR A 92 4.91 -1.37 -5.78
C THR A 92 5.63 -1.10 -7.10
N LEU A 93 6.08 0.16 -7.30
CA LEU A 93 6.72 0.60 -8.54
C LEU A 93 8.20 0.19 -8.63
N MET A 94 8.75 -0.32 -7.54
CA MET A 94 10.05 -0.98 -7.48
C MET A 94 9.93 -2.50 -7.65
N ILE A 95 9.08 -3.12 -6.80
CA ILE A 95 8.93 -4.57 -6.71
C ILE A 95 8.35 -5.17 -7.99
N GLY A 96 7.33 -4.52 -8.59
CA GLY A 96 6.73 -5.00 -9.83
C GLY A 96 7.74 -5.18 -10.96
N PRO A 97 8.54 -4.16 -11.30
CA PRO A 97 9.63 -4.25 -12.26
C PRO A 97 10.68 -5.31 -11.91
N LEU A 98 11.13 -5.42 -10.66
CA LEU A 98 12.09 -6.43 -10.21
C LEU A 98 11.57 -7.85 -10.45
N VAL A 99 10.35 -8.13 -10.02
CA VAL A 99 9.71 -9.44 -10.20
C VAL A 99 9.52 -9.77 -11.68
N ALA A 100 9.08 -8.80 -12.49
CA ALA A 100 8.88 -8.98 -13.92
C ALA A 100 10.20 -9.21 -14.68
N ALA A 101 11.31 -8.57 -14.26
CA ALA A 101 12.63 -8.79 -14.82
C ALA A 101 13.11 -10.24 -14.61
N CYS A 102 12.75 -10.84 -13.47
CA CYS A 102 13.07 -12.23 -13.13
C CYS A 102 12.01 -13.24 -13.64
N GLY A 103 11.12 -12.85 -14.57
CA GLY A 103 10.14 -13.75 -15.19
C GLY A 103 8.80 -13.91 -14.46
N GLY A 104 8.60 -13.22 -13.32
CA GLY A 104 7.33 -13.23 -12.61
C GLY A 104 6.21 -12.50 -13.35
N LYS A 105 4.95 -12.77 -12.98
CA LYS A 105 3.74 -12.23 -13.61
C LYS A 105 2.99 -11.35 -12.59
N VAL A 106 3.24 -10.05 -12.64
CA VAL A 106 2.63 -9.08 -11.72
C VAL A 106 1.39 -8.47 -12.36
N ALA A 107 0.22 -8.97 -11.98
CA ALA A 107 -1.09 -8.49 -12.40
C ALA A 107 -1.72 -7.69 -11.25
N LYS A 108 -1.41 -6.39 -11.14
CA LYS A 108 -1.74 -5.61 -9.96
C LYS A 108 -2.86 -4.61 -10.17
N MET A 109 -3.86 -4.69 -9.28
CA MET A 109 -4.85 -3.63 -9.09
C MET A 109 -4.58 -2.87 -7.79
N SER A 110 -4.45 -1.55 -7.86
CA SER A 110 -4.06 -0.68 -6.75
C SER A 110 -5.09 0.42 -6.49
N GLY A 111 -5.05 0.98 -5.28
CA GLY A 111 -5.92 2.09 -4.86
C GLY A 111 -5.25 3.45 -4.97
N ARG A 112 -6.06 4.49 -4.74
CA ARG A 112 -5.62 5.87 -4.52
C ARG A 112 -5.23 6.08 -3.06
N GLY A 113 -4.53 7.16 -2.77
CA GLY A 113 -4.16 7.55 -1.42
C GLY A 113 -5.36 7.84 -0.52
N LEU A 114 -5.22 7.52 0.76
CA LEU A 114 -6.21 7.77 1.79
C LEU A 114 -5.54 8.45 2.99
N GLY A 115 -6.11 9.56 3.46
CA GLY A 115 -5.57 10.31 4.59
C GLY A 115 -4.15 10.80 4.35
N HIS A 116 -3.23 10.47 5.26
CA HIS A 116 -1.82 10.85 5.20
C HIS A 116 -0.96 9.93 4.31
N THR A 117 -1.52 8.83 3.79
CA THR A 117 -0.79 7.86 2.97
C THR A 117 -0.88 8.20 1.49
N GLY A 118 0.22 8.03 0.74
CA GLY A 118 0.25 8.21 -0.70
C GLY A 118 -0.29 6.99 -1.46
N GLY A 119 -1.09 7.21 -2.52
CA GLY A 119 -1.61 6.12 -3.36
C GLY A 119 -0.71 5.78 -4.54
N THR A 120 -0.56 4.49 -4.86
CA THR A 120 0.20 4.05 -6.03
C THR A 120 -0.35 4.66 -7.32
N ILE A 121 -1.67 4.71 -7.46
CA ILE A 121 -2.32 5.28 -8.65
C ILE A 121 -2.06 6.78 -8.79
N ASP A 122 -2.10 7.52 -7.68
CA ASP A 122 -1.82 8.96 -7.67
C ASP A 122 -0.36 9.25 -8.08
N LYS A 123 0.59 8.42 -7.65
CA LYS A 123 1.99 8.50 -8.08
C LYS A 123 2.14 8.24 -9.58
N MET A 124 1.50 7.19 -10.09
CA MET A 124 1.53 6.84 -11.50
C MET A 124 0.95 7.95 -12.39
N GLU A 125 -0.13 8.60 -11.96
CA GLU A 125 -0.76 9.71 -12.67
C GLU A 125 0.14 10.97 -12.76
N SER A 126 1.19 11.06 -11.92
CA SER A 126 2.19 12.12 -12.04
C SER A 126 3.12 11.95 -13.26
N ILE A 127 3.15 10.76 -13.87
CA ILE A 127 3.87 10.51 -15.12
C ILE A 127 3.02 11.02 -16.29
N PRO A 128 3.50 11.98 -17.10
CA PRO A 128 2.70 12.55 -18.18
C PRO A 128 2.17 11.51 -19.16
N GLY A 129 0.85 11.50 -19.38
CA GLY A 129 0.18 10.63 -20.34
C GLY A 129 -0.09 9.21 -19.88
N LEU A 130 0.40 8.79 -18.71
CA LEU A 130 0.22 7.42 -18.22
C LEU A 130 -1.25 7.13 -17.90
N LYS A 131 -1.76 6.07 -18.50
CA LYS A 131 -3.12 5.57 -18.22
C LYS A 131 -3.09 4.57 -17.09
N VAL A 132 -3.93 4.80 -16.08
CA VAL A 132 -4.08 3.92 -14.91
C VAL A 132 -5.33 3.03 -14.99
N SER A 133 -6.03 3.05 -16.10
CA SER A 133 -7.18 2.17 -16.39
C SER A 133 -6.94 1.50 -17.73
N LEU A 134 -7.08 0.18 -17.75
CA LEU A 134 -7.04 -0.66 -18.96
C LEU A 134 -8.26 -1.56 -18.97
N GLU A 135 -8.73 -1.91 -20.19
CA GLU A 135 -9.68 -2.99 -20.35
C GLU A 135 -9.04 -4.34 -19.95
N GLN A 136 -9.84 -5.30 -19.52
CA GLN A 136 -9.32 -6.58 -18.99
C GLN A 136 -8.42 -7.32 -19.99
N ASP A 137 -8.78 -7.35 -21.26
CA ASP A 137 -8.00 -8.04 -22.30
C ASP A 137 -6.64 -7.36 -22.51
N ASP A 138 -6.60 -6.02 -22.51
CA ASP A 138 -5.36 -5.25 -22.64
C ASP A 138 -4.46 -5.43 -21.41
N PHE A 139 -5.06 -5.47 -20.22
CA PHE A 139 -4.35 -5.74 -18.96
C PHE A 139 -3.66 -7.11 -18.98
N ILE A 140 -4.40 -8.16 -19.39
CA ILE A 140 -3.89 -9.53 -19.52
C ILE A 140 -2.80 -9.60 -20.59
N ALA A 141 -3.05 -9.01 -21.77
CA ALA A 141 -2.08 -8.99 -22.88
C ALA A 141 -0.76 -8.31 -22.45
N GLN A 142 -0.85 -7.22 -21.71
CA GLN A 142 0.32 -6.53 -21.19
C GLN A 142 1.12 -7.41 -20.22
N VAL A 143 0.45 -8.06 -19.24
CA VAL A 143 1.14 -8.95 -18.29
C VAL A 143 1.81 -10.12 -19.01
N ASN A 144 1.14 -10.73 -20.00
CA ASN A 144 1.75 -11.78 -20.81
C ASN A 144 3.00 -11.30 -21.55
N LYS A 145 2.95 -10.09 -22.14
CA LYS A 145 4.03 -9.53 -22.97
C LYS A 145 5.25 -9.07 -22.16
N ILE A 146 5.04 -8.33 -21.08
CA ILE A 146 6.14 -7.68 -20.33
C ILE A 146 6.28 -8.14 -18.87
N GLY A 147 5.38 -9.02 -18.38
CA GLY A 147 5.40 -9.52 -17.01
C GLY A 147 4.76 -8.60 -15.97
N LEU A 148 4.32 -7.40 -16.36
CA LEU A 148 3.90 -6.37 -15.40
C LEU A 148 2.76 -5.51 -15.95
N ALA A 149 1.70 -5.34 -15.15
CA ALA A 149 0.74 -4.25 -15.31
C ALA A 149 0.25 -3.77 -13.93
N VAL A 150 0.14 -2.46 -13.76
CA VAL A 150 -0.41 -1.82 -12.54
C VAL A 150 -1.52 -0.88 -12.97
N ILE A 151 -2.73 -1.13 -12.49
CA ILE A 151 -3.92 -0.34 -12.83
C ILE A 151 -4.74 0.02 -11.59
N GLY A 152 -5.63 0.97 -11.72
CA GLY A 152 -6.64 1.29 -10.71
C GLY A 152 -7.66 0.16 -10.54
N GLN A 153 -8.25 0.06 -9.36
CA GLN A 153 -9.35 -0.87 -9.12
C GLN A 153 -10.58 -0.45 -9.92
N SER A 154 -11.26 -1.43 -10.56
CA SER A 154 -12.53 -1.18 -11.22
C SER A 154 -13.66 -0.92 -10.19
N GLU A 155 -14.66 -0.12 -10.58
CA GLU A 155 -15.80 0.21 -9.70
C GLU A 155 -16.62 -1.02 -9.26
N GLY A 156 -16.62 -2.08 -10.06
CA GLY A 156 -17.35 -3.32 -9.79
C GLY A 156 -16.62 -4.32 -8.89
N LEU A 157 -15.40 -4.00 -8.43
CA LEU A 157 -14.62 -4.91 -7.61
C LEU A 157 -15.10 -4.87 -6.14
N ALA A 158 -15.58 -6.02 -5.62
CA ALA A 158 -16.03 -6.20 -4.23
C ALA A 158 -16.95 -5.06 -3.71
N PRO A 159 -18.12 -4.79 -4.32
CA PRO A 159 -19.03 -3.69 -3.93
C PRO A 159 -19.51 -3.81 -2.48
N ALA A 160 -19.62 -5.00 -1.93
CA ALA A 160 -19.93 -5.22 -0.51
C ALA A 160 -18.89 -4.56 0.40
N ASP A 161 -17.59 -4.63 0.05
CA ASP A 161 -16.54 -3.98 0.83
C ASP A 161 -16.72 -2.45 0.83
N LYS A 162 -17.02 -1.86 -0.33
CA LYS A 162 -17.24 -0.41 -0.43
C LYS A 162 -18.37 0.06 0.48
N GLN A 163 -19.51 -0.68 0.51
CA GLN A 163 -20.66 -0.34 1.36
C GLN A 163 -20.34 -0.57 2.85
N LEU A 164 -19.76 -1.72 3.19
CA LEU A 164 -19.38 -2.04 4.57
C LEU A 164 -18.35 -1.06 5.12
N TYR A 165 -17.34 -0.69 4.33
CA TYR A 165 -16.32 0.27 4.76
C TYR A 165 -16.93 1.65 5.04
N ALA A 166 -17.81 2.14 4.15
CA ALA A 166 -18.51 3.40 4.35
C ALA A 166 -19.37 3.40 5.64
N LEU A 167 -20.00 2.27 5.96
CA LEU A 167 -20.74 2.11 7.21
C LEU A 167 -19.82 2.06 8.42
N ARG A 168 -18.70 1.34 8.33
CA ARG A 168 -17.70 1.20 9.39
C ARG A 168 -17.07 2.53 9.78
N ASP A 169 -16.81 3.38 8.79
CA ASP A 169 -16.19 4.70 8.97
C ASP A 169 -16.97 5.61 9.94
N VAL A 170 -18.29 5.43 10.04
CA VAL A 170 -19.18 6.24 10.88
C VAL A 170 -19.79 5.48 12.07
N THR A 171 -19.40 4.23 12.32
CA THR A 171 -19.99 3.38 13.38
C THR A 171 -18.99 2.86 14.41
N GLY A 172 -17.71 3.33 14.37
CA GLY A 172 -16.67 2.94 15.33
C GLY A 172 -16.26 1.46 15.21
N THR A 173 -16.25 0.92 13.99
CA THR A 173 -15.91 -0.49 13.72
C THR A 173 -14.75 -0.65 12.73
N VAL A 174 -14.00 0.45 12.45
CA VAL A 174 -12.90 0.46 11.46
C VAL A 174 -11.71 -0.38 11.95
N ASP A 175 -11.34 -0.26 13.21
CA ASP A 175 -10.10 -0.82 13.81
C ASP A 175 -10.21 -2.30 14.18
N SER A 176 -11.31 -2.96 13.87
CA SER A 176 -11.45 -4.41 14.07
C SER A 176 -10.57 -5.20 13.12
N ILE A 177 -9.58 -5.93 13.64
CA ILE A 177 -8.64 -6.75 12.85
C ILE A 177 -9.37 -7.70 11.88
N PRO A 178 -10.39 -8.50 12.27
CA PRO A 178 -11.12 -9.33 11.33
C PRO A 178 -11.75 -8.55 10.17
N LEU A 179 -12.31 -7.36 10.46
CA LEU A 179 -12.97 -6.53 9.46
C LEU A 179 -11.96 -5.80 8.55
N ILE A 180 -10.78 -5.45 9.05
CA ILE A 180 -9.66 -4.93 8.24
C ILE A 180 -9.17 -6.03 7.29
N ALA A 181 -8.90 -7.23 7.84
CA ALA A 181 -8.41 -8.36 7.07
C ALA A 181 -9.38 -8.73 5.91
N SER A 182 -10.69 -8.83 6.20
CA SER A 182 -11.68 -9.15 5.16
C SER A 182 -11.81 -8.04 4.11
N SER A 183 -11.73 -6.77 4.50
CA SER A 183 -11.77 -5.63 3.58
C SER A 183 -10.59 -5.65 2.60
N VAL A 184 -9.37 -5.88 3.10
CA VAL A 184 -8.16 -6.00 2.27
C VAL A 184 -8.27 -7.20 1.34
N MET A 185 -8.51 -8.39 1.92
CA MET A 185 -8.42 -9.65 1.21
C MET A 185 -9.57 -9.86 0.22
N SER A 186 -10.77 -9.31 0.46
CA SER A 186 -11.86 -9.40 -0.52
C SER A 186 -11.50 -8.78 -1.87
N LYS A 187 -10.83 -7.64 -1.87
CA LYS A 187 -10.32 -6.99 -3.09
C LYS A 187 -9.21 -7.79 -3.75
N LYS A 188 -8.34 -8.43 -2.96
CA LYS A 188 -7.24 -9.27 -3.47
C LYS A 188 -7.76 -10.58 -4.08
N LEU A 189 -8.75 -11.21 -3.46
CA LEU A 189 -9.42 -12.37 -4.03
C LEU A 189 -10.16 -11.99 -5.33
N ALA A 190 -10.88 -10.85 -5.34
CA ALA A 190 -11.61 -10.38 -6.50
C ALA A 190 -10.69 -9.98 -7.67
N SER A 191 -9.47 -9.49 -7.43
CA SER A 191 -8.49 -9.15 -8.47
C SER A 191 -7.87 -10.37 -9.16
N GLY A 192 -8.10 -11.59 -8.66
CA GLY A 192 -7.80 -12.84 -9.36
C GLY A 192 -6.39 -13.40 -9.18
N ALA A 193 -5.45 -12.69 -8.52
CA ALA A 193 -4.08 -13.18 -8.33
C ALA A 193 -4.04 -14.51 -7.56
N GLN A 194 -3.17 -15.43 -8.02
CA GLN A 194 -3.00 -16.75 -7.42
C GLN A 194 -2.09 -16.73 -6.20
N ALA A 195 -1.13 -15.81 -6.18
CA ALA A 195 -0.22 -15.59 -5.06
C ALA A 195 -0.27 -14.13 -4.59
N ILE A 196 -0.16 -13.89 -3.29
CA ILE A 196 -0.30 -12.56 -2.70
C ILE A 196 0.81 -12.35 -1.66
N LEU A 197 1.63 -11.33 -1.86
CA LEU A 197 2.53 -10.83 -0.83
C LEU A 197 1.87 -9.64 -0.12
N LEU A 198 1.72 -9.75 1.18
CA LEU A 198 1.19 -8.71 2.04
C LEU A 198 2.36 -7.95 2.69
N ASP A 199 2.35 -6.64 2.55
CA ASP A 199 3.27 -5.71 3.19
C ASP A 199 2.51 -5.02 4.33
N VAL A 200 2.70 -5.52 5.55
CA VAL A 200 1.99 -5.05 6.73
C VAL A 200 2.86 -4.01 7.44
N LYS A 201 2.54 -2.75 7.22
CA LYS A 201 3.26 -1.61 7.81
C LYS A 201 2.98 -1.50 9.31
N VAL A 202 4.03 -1.22 10.10
CA VAL A 202 4.00 -1.12 11.57
C VAL A 202 4.67 0.17 12.02
N GLY A 203 4.01 0.96 12.85
CA GLY A 203 4.58 2.18 13.42
C GLY A 203 3.69 3.40 13.35
N SER A 204 4.23 4.57 13.64
CA SER A 204 3.48 5.83 13.74
C SER A 204 2.78 6.21 12.42
N GLY A 205 3.36 5.85 11.27
CA GLY A 205 2.79 6.12 9.94
C GLY A 205 1.85 5.04 9.39
N ALA A 206 1.59 3.97 10.14
CA ALA A 206 0.77 2.84 9.72
C ALA A 206 -0.56 2.76 10.48
N PHE A 207 -1.49 1.92 10.00
CA PHE A 207 -2.69 1.57 10.75
C PHE A 207 -2.35 0.73 11.99
N MET A 208 -1.42 -0.24 11.86
CA MET A 208 -0.96 -1.05 12.97
C MET A 208 0.16 -0.32 13.71
N LYS A 209 -0.10 0.03 14.97
CA LYS A 209 0.85 0.79 15.80
C LYS A 209 1.82 -0.13 16.55
N THR A 210 1.45 -1.39 16.79
CA THR A 210 2.28 -2.37 17.49
C THR A 210 2.59 -3.58 16.61
N LEU A 211 3.73 -4.23 16.88
CA LEU A 211 4.14 -5.42 16.15
C LEU A 211 3.17 -6.59 16.40
N ASP A 212 2.58 -6.69 17.60
CA ASP A 212 1.65 -7.77 17.94
C ASP A 212 0.31 -7.64 17.19
N ASP A 213 -0.24 -6.42 17.07
CA ASP A 213 -1.44 -6.16 16.27
C ASP A 213 -1.17 -6.43 14.77
N ALA A 214 0.01 -6.06 14.30
CA ALA A 214 0.42 -6.32 12.93
C ALA A 214 0.55 -7.82 12.63
N ARG A 215 1.12 -8.60 13.57
CA ARG A 215 1.17 -10.07 13.47
C ARG A 215 -0.23 -10.68 13.43
N ALA A 216 -1.12 -10.21 14.30
CA ALA A 216 -2.50 -10.68 14.33
C ALA A 216 -3.24 -10.38 13.01
N LEU A 217 -3.07 -9.17 12.45
CA LEU A 217 -3.62 -8.81 11.14
C LEU A 217 -3.01 -9.64 10.02
N ALA A 218 -1.68 -9.77 9.98
CA ALA A 218 -0.97 -10.56 8.99
C ALA A 218 -1.44 -12.03 8.99
N LYS A 219 -1.52 -12.63 10.18
CA LYS A 219 -2.02 -14.01 10.33
C LYS A 219 -3.45 -14.15 9.84
N ALA A 220 -4.34 -13.24 10.19
CA ALA A 220 -5.72 -13.26 9.72
C ALA A 220 -5.81 -13.18 8.18
N MET A 221 -5.01 -12.31 7.54
CA MET A 221 -5.00 -12.17 6.09
C MET A 221 -4.38 -13.39 5.38
N VAL A 222 -3.31 -13.97 5.93
CA VAL A 222 -2.69 -15.20 5.42
C VAL A 222 -3.68 -16.35 5.50
N ASP A 223 -4.35 -16.53 6.64
CA ASP A 223 -5.37 -17.58 6.82
C ASP A 223 -6.53 -17.43 5.82
N ILE A 224 -7.04 -16.21 5.62
CA ILE A 224 -8.07 -15.93 4.60
C ILE A 224 -7.61 -16.39 3.22
N GLY A 225 -6.39 -16.06 2.84
CA GLY A 225 -5.86 -16.42 1.53
C GLY A 225 -5.74 -17.94 1.36
N ASN A 226 -5.17 -18.62 2.34
CA ASN A 226 -4.98 -20.07 2.33
C ASN A 226 -6.33 -20.81 2.29
N GLU A 227 -7.31 -20.40 3.10
CA GLU A 227 -8.69 -20.94 3.09
C GLU A 227 -9.38 -20.77 1.72
N ASN A 228 -8.96 -19.76 0.95
CA ASN A 228 -9.51 -19.49 -0.39
C ASN A 228 -8.58 -19.96 -1.54
N GLY A 229 -7.64 -20.86 -1.25
CA GLY A 229 -6.79 -21.51 -2.25
C GLY A 229 -5.75 -20.56 -2.90
N ARG A 230 -5.31 -19.51 -2.18
CA ARG A 230 -4.24 -18.61 -2.61
C ARG A 230 -2.97 -18.89 -1.82
N SER A 231 -1.82 -18.75 -2.45
CA SER A 231 -0.53 -18.76 -1.74
C SER A 231 -0.29 -17.37 -1.16
N VAL A 232 -0.29 -17.24 0.17
CA VAL A 232 -0.16 -15.92 0.82
C VAL A 232 0.99 -15.93 1.82
N LYS A 233 1.76 -14.86 1.80
CA LYS A 233 2.81 -14.56 2.79
C LYS A 233 2.71 -13.09 3.18
N ALA A 234 2.98 -12.78 4.44
CA ALA A 234 3.04 -11.41 4.92
C ALA A 234 4.44 -11.06 5.42
N VAL A 235 4.93 -9.89 5.02
CA VAL A 235 6.16 -9.27 5.53
C VAL A 235 5.73 -8.06 6.35
N LEU A 236 6.15 -8.00 7.61
CA LEU A 236 5.90 -6.88 8.50
C LEU A 236 7.07 -5.90 8.36
N THR A 237 6.77 -4.63 8.06
CA THR A 237 7.77 -3.63 7.73
C THR A 237 7.66 -2.37 8.59
N ASP A 238 8.80 -1.74 8.87
CA ASP A 238 8.86 -0.53 9.67
C ASP A 238 8.21 0.66 8.95
N MET A 239 7.31 1.34 9.65
CA MET A 239 6.70 2.61 9.24
C MET A 239 6.73 3.62 10.39
N ASP A 240 7.70 3.48 11.31
CA ASP A 240 7.99 4.47 12.36
C ASP A 240 8.98 5.56 11.89
N ARG A 241 9.27 5.52 10.60
CA ARG A 241 9.94 6.54 9.78
C ARG A 241 9.44 6.43 8.35
N PRO A 242 9.35 7.54 7.60
CA PRO A 242 8.96 7.46 6.19
C PRO A 242 9.95 6.60 5.38
N LEU A 243 9.44 5.82 4.42
CA LEU A 243 10.26 4.94 3.60
C LEU A 243 10.92 5.72 2.45
N GLY A 244 12.23 5.52 2.28
CA GLY A 244 13.04 6.32 1.36
C GLY A 244 13.17 7.78 1.84
N HIS A 245 13.46 8.70 0.93
CA HIS A 245 13.65 10.12 1.23
C HIS A 245 12.51 10.99 0.71
N ALA A 246 11.79 10.57 -0.33
CA ALA A 246 10.74 11.36 -0.95
C ALA A 246 9.34 11.01 -0.40
N ILE A 247 8.55 12.05 -0.13
CA ILE A 247 7.13 11.99 0.22
C ILE A 247 6.38 12.94 -0.72
N GLY A 248 5.57 12.40 -1.63
CA GLY A 248 4.84 13.17 -2.65
C GLY A 248 4.87 12.46 -4.00
N ASN A 249 3.89 12.72 -4.87
CA ASN A 249 3.63 11.85 -6.03
C ASN A 249 4.80 11.80 -7.03
N ALA A 250 5.11 12.92 -7.71
CA ALA A 250 6.19 12.97 -8.67
C ALA A 250 7.59 12.83 -8.04
N LEU A 251 7.76 13.31 -6.80
CA LEU A 251 9.01 13.13 -6.05
C LEU A 251 9.29 11.66 -5.77
N GLU A 252 8.27 10.89 -5.43
CA GLU A 252 8.41 9.44 -5.22
C GLU A 252 8.68 8.69 -6.52
N ILE A 253 8.12 9.12 -7.67
CA ILE A 253 8.47 8.55 -8.98
C ILE A 253 9.94 8.81 -9.34
N ARG A 254 10.47 10.01 -9.05
CA ARG A 254 11.91 10.31 -9.21
C ARG A 254 12.75 9.36 -8.40
N GLU A 255 12.43 9.19 -7.12
CA GLU A 255 13.15 8.28 -6.23
C GLU A 255 13.06 6.81 -6.68
N VAL A 256 11.91 6.36 -7.23
CA VAL A 256 11.78 5.03 -7.86
C VAL A 256 12.76 4.88 -9.03
N ILE A 257 12.81 5.87 -9.93
CA ILE A 257 13.69 5.85 -11.10
C ILE A 257 15.16 5.83 -10.65
N ASP A 258 15.53 6.67 -9.70
CA ASP A 258 16.91 6.71 -9.16
C ASP A 258 17.29 5.44 -8.46
N THR A 259 16.36 4.84 -7.71
CA THR A 259 16.60 3.56 -7.02
C THR A 259 16.81 2.43 -8.03
N LEU A 260 16.00 2.38 -9.11
CA LEU A 260 16.18 1.39 -10.17
C LEU A 260 17.43 1.64 -11.04
N LYS A 261 18.04 2.84 -10.98
CA LYS A 261 19.37 3.14 -11.51
C LYS A 261 20.51 2.77 -10.55
N GLY A 262 20.22 2.26 -9.36
CA GLY A 262 21.22 1.89 -8.34
C GLY A 262 21.63 3.05 -7.41
N HIS A 263 20.92 4.17 -7.41
CA HIS A 263 21.26 5.38 -6.63
C HIS A 263 20.25 5.70 -5.52
N GLY A 264 19.36 4.77 -5.17
CA GLY A 264 18.29 4.98 -4.21
C GLY A 264 18.69 4.82 -2.74
N PRO A 265 17.77 5.19 -1.83
CA PRO A 265 17.93 4.98 -0.40
C PRO A 265 18.09 3.50 -0.05
N GLN A 266 18.97 3.23 0.91
CA GLN A 266 19.28 1.85 1.30
C GLN A 266 18.07 1.13 1.90
N ASP A 267 17.27 1.79 2.74
CA ASP A 267 16.08 1.23 3.36
C ASP A 267 15.02 0.81 2.32
N LEU A 268 14.74 1.68 1.35
CA LEU A 268 13.81 1.39 0.25
C LEU A 268 14.31 0.24 -0.63
N THR A 269 15.60 0.27 -0.99
CA THR A 269 16.21 -0.78 -1.82
C THR A 269 16.15 -2.13 -1.13
N HIS A 270 16.58 -2.19 0.14
CA HIS A 270 16.60 -3.41 0.95
C HIS A 270 15.21 -4.03 1.08
N GLU A 271 14.21 -3.23 1.46
CA GLU A 271 12.82 -3.68 1.59
C GLU A 271 12.29 -4.24 0.27
N CYS A 272 12.52 -3.53 -0.84
CA CYS A 272 12.02 -3.95 -2.16
C CYS A 272 12.67 -5.24 -2.67
N LEU A 273 13.97 -5.44 -2.46
CA LEU A 273 14.66 -6.68 -2.85
C LEU A 273 14.12 -7.90 -2.10
N ILE A 274 13.96 -7.80 -0.77
CA ILE A 274 13.42 -8.89 0.05
C ILE A 274 11.98 -9.23 -0.38
N MET A 275 11.13 -8.22 -0.56
CA MET A 275 9.77 -8.44 -1.00
C MET A 275 9.69 -9.05 -2.40
N ALA A 276 10.51 -8.57 -3.35
CA ALA A 276 10.55 -9.11 -4.69
C ALA A 276 10.99 -10.58 -4.69
N ALA A 277 12.00 -10.93 -3.87
CA ALA A 277 12.43 -12.31 -3.69
C ALA A 277 11.30 -13.20 -3.16
N HIS A 278 10.56 -12.76 -2.14
CA HIS A 278 9.41 -13.51 -1.64
C HIS A 278 8.30 -13.66 -2.70
N MET A 279 8.08 -12.67 -3.57
CA MET A 279 7.11 -12.80 -4.66
C MET A 279 7.54 -13.84 -5.70
N LEU A 280 8.84 -13.97 -6.01
CA LEU A 280 9.35 -15.03 -6.89
C LEU A 280 9.17 -16.43 -6.27
N VAL A 281 9.42 -16.57 -4.96
CA VAL A 281 9.15 -17.82 -4.24
C VAL A 281 7.66 -18.18 -4.27
N LEU A 282 6.77 -17.22 -4.00
CA LEU A 282 5.33 -17.41 -4.05
C LEU A 282 4.84 -17.77 -5.46
N SER A 283 5.54 -17.33 -6.50
CA SER A 283 5.28 -17.66 -7.89
C SER A 283 5.91 -18.99 -8.33
N HIS A 284 6.52 -19.73 -7.42
CA HIS A 284 7.24 -20.99 -7.67
C HIS A 284 8.31 -20.93 -8.77
N ILE A 285 8.97 -19.77 -8.92
CA ILE A 285 10.04 -19.58 -9.91
C ILE A 285 11.36 -20.18 -9.40
N CYS A 286 11.74 -19.91 -8.15
CA CYS A 286 12.94 -20.42 -7.53
C CYS A 286 12.83 -20.40 -5.99
N ASP A 287 13.84 -20.93 -5.30
CA ASP A 287 14.01 -20.78 -3.84
C ASP A 287 14.42 -19.34 -3.48
N TYR A 288 14.37 -19.04 -2.18
CA TYR A 288 14.58 -17.66 -1.69
C TYR A 288 15.99 -17.11 -1.95
N GLU A 289 17.03 -17.93 -1.74
CA GLU A 289 18.43 -17.50 -1.95
C GLU A 289 18.69 -17.19 -3.44
N THR A 290 18.19 -18.04 -4.31
CA THR A 290 18.24 -17.83 -5.76
C THR A 290 17.43 -16.60 -6.15
N ALA A 291 16.23 -16.42 -5.58
CA ALA A 291 15.39 -15.26 -5.83
C ALA A 291 16.08 -13.95 -5.44
N LEU A 292 16.69 -13.90 -4.24
CA LEU A 292 17.37 -12.71 -3.76
C LEU A 292 18.56 -12.32 -4.66
N SER A 293 19.33 -13.31 -5.13
CA SER A 293 20.40 -13.07 -6.10
C SER A 293 19.84 -12.53 -7.43
N GLN A 294 18.80 -13.15 -7.97
CA GLN A 294 18.21 -12.73 -9.25
C GLN A 294 17.65 -11.31 -9.22
N VAL A 295 16.95 -10.92 -8.14
CA VAL A 295 16.42 -9.56 -8.03
C VAL A 295 17.54 -8.53 -7.85
N GLN A 296 18.62 -8.86 -7.17
CA GLN A 296 19.80 -8.01 -7.09
C GLN A 296 20.44 -7.85 -8.49
N ASP A 297 20.64 -8.94 -9.22
CA ASP A 297 21.18 -8.91 -10.58
C ASP A 297 20.29 -8.09 -11.53
N ALA A 298 18.97 -8.21 -11.40
CA ALA A 298 18.01 -7.43 -12.20
C ALA A 298 18.06 -5.93 -11.88
N LEU A 299 18.35 -5.55 -10.64
CA LEU A 299 18.60 -4.16 -10.26
C LEU A 299 19.92 -3.66 -10.87
N ASP A 300 21.00 -4.41 -10.66
CA ASP A 300 22.36 -4.00 -11.04
C ASP A 300 22.56 -3.94 -12.57
N SER A 301 21.89 -4.83 -13.32
CA SER A 301 21.91 -4.84 -14.79
C SER A 301 21.04 -3.76 -15.44
N GLY A 302 20.10 -3.13 -14.68
CA GLY A 302 19.10 -2.20 -15.19
C GLY A 302 17.90 -2.85 -15.86
N GLU A 303 17.78 -4.20 -15.84
CA GLU A 303 16.60 -4.89 -16.41
C GLU A 303 15.31 -4.52 -15.70
N ALA A 304 15.35 -4.28 -14.38
CA ALA A 304 14.19 -3.80 -13.63
C ALA A 304 13.76 -2.40 -14.09
N LEU A 305 14.69 -1.49 -14.34
CA LEU A 305 14.40 -0.17 -14.90
C LEU A 305 13.76 -0.26 -16.29
N GLU A 306 14.25 -1.18 -17.12
CA GLU A 306 13.67 -1.44 -18.45
C GLU A 306 12.23 -1.99 -18.34
N ARG A 307 11.91 -2.82 -17.34
CA ARG A 307 10.52 -3.25 -17.10
C ARG A 307 9.61 -2.09 -16.71
N LEU A 308 10.10 -1.18 -15.85
CA LEU A 308 9.35 0.06 -15.55
C LEU A 308 9.12 0.89 -16.82
N ARG A 309 10.13 1.08 -17.64
CA ARG A 309 10.05 1.81 -18.92
C ARG A 309 8.99 1.20 -19.85
N LEU A 310 9.03 -0.14 -20.01
CA LEU A 310 8.06 -0.87 -20.84
C LEU A 310 6.62 -0.78 -20.31
N MET A 311 6.44 -0.78 -18.98
CA MET A 311 5.11 -0.57 -18.37
C MET A 311 4.59 0.84 -18.66
N ILE A 312 5.44 1.86 -18.49
CA ILE A 312 5.07 3.26 -18.80
C ILE A 312 4.68 3.39 -20.28
N GLU A 313 5.47 2.81 -21.20
CA GLU A 313 5.20 2.83 -22.64
C GLU A 313 3.88 2.12 -22.99
N ALA A 314 3.68 0.89 -22.47
CA ALA A 314 2.49 0.09 -22.73
C ALA A 314 1.21 0.79 -22.23
N GLN A 315 1.29 1.55 -21.16
CA GLN A 315 0.19 2.34 -20.61
C GLN A 315 0.12 3.77 -21.16
N GLY A 316 0.88 4.09 -22.23
CA GLY A 316 0.81 5.37 -22.95
C GLY A 316 1.49 6.55 -22.27
N GLY A 317 2.29 6.29 -21.23
CA GLY A 317 3.05 7.32 -20.52
C GLY A 317 4.31 7.78 -21.27
N ASN A 318 4.79 8.95 -20.90
CA ASN A 318 6.01 9.52 -21.46
C ASN A 318 7.25 8.79 -20.89
N ILE A 319 7.86 7.91 -21.69
CA ILE A 319 9.05 7.14 -21.29
C ILE A 319 10.31 8.00 -21.09
N HIS A 320 10.34 9.21 -21.61
CA HIS A 320 11.51 10.09 -21.48
C HIS A 320 11.76 10.51 -20.03
N VAL A 321 10.75 10.40 -19.14
CA VAL A 321 10.92 10.66 -17.70
C VAL A 321 12.01 9.78 -17.05
N ILE A 322 12.31 8.61 -17.63
CA ILE A 322 13.37 7.71 -17.16
C ILE A 322 14.76 8.38 -17.27
N ASN A 323 14.99 9.15 -18.33
CA ASN A 323 16.28 9.77 -18.60
C ASN A 323 16.30 11.28 -18.30
N ASP A 324 15.14 11.90 -18.22
CA ASP A 324 14.98 13.33 -17.97
C ASP A 324 13.87 13.58 -16.93
N GLU A 325 14.29 13.64 -15.69
CA GLU A 325 13.39 13.88 -14.56
C GLU A 325 12.75 15.27 -14.55
N SER A 326 13.27 16.22 -15.33
CA SER A 326 12.66 17.55 -15.46
C SER A 326 11.27 17.51 -16.11
N LEU A 327 10.93 16.38 -16.75
CA LEU A 327 9.60 16.11 -17.31
C LEU A 327 8.55 15.74 -16.26
N LEU A 328 8.99 15.36 -15.04
CA LEU A 328 8.12 15.17 -13.90
C LEU A 328 7.90 16.51 -13.19
N ALA A 329 6.66 16.77 -12.79
CA ALA A 329 6.32 18.01 -12.10
C ALA A 329 7.12 18.20 -10.81
N ILE A 330 7.52 19.45 -10.54
CA ILE A 330 8.15 19.85 -9.27
C ILE A 330 7.56 21.18 -8.81
N GLY A 331 7.32 21.32 -7.51
CA GLY A 331 6.73 22.51 -6.92
C GLY A 331 7.57 23.75 -7.22
N LYS A 332 6.88 24.83 -7.58
CA LYS A 332 7.51 26.11 -7.94
C LYS A 332 8.24 26.77 -6.78
N PHE A 333 7.70 26.63 -5.58
CA PHE A 333 8.24 27.18 -4.36
C PHE A 333 8.91 26.09 -3.54
N THR A 334 10.08 26.41 -3.02
CA THR A 334 10.87 25.50 -2.18
C THR A 334 11.19 26.15 -0.84
N TYR A 335 11.31 25.34 0.20
CA TYR A 335 11.70 25.80 1.52
C TYR A 335 12.54 24.73 2.24
N ASP A 336 13.76 25.11 2.64
CA ASP A 336 14.61 24.22 3.42
C ASP A 336 14.27 24.32 4.90
N VAL A 337 13.81 23.20 5.44
CA VAL A 337 13.60 23.04 6.88
C VAL A 337 14.93 22.74 7.53
N THR A 338 15.30 23.51 8.54
CA THR A 338 16.58 23.37 9.22
C THR A 338 16.45 22.77 10.63
N ALA A 339 17.49 22.06 11.07
CA ALA A 339 17.58 21.53 12.42
C ALA A 339 17.59 22.67 13.45
N PRO A 340 16.75 22.63 14.50
CA PRO A 340 16.68 23.69 15.52
C PRO A 340 17.83 23.63 16.54
N GLN A 341 18.59 22.53 16.59
CA GLN A 341 19.65 22.26 17.54
C GLN A 341 20.64 21.21 17.04
N ASP A 342 21.79 21.12 17.66
CA ASP A 342 22.74 20.02 17.44
C ASP A 342 22.25 18.74 18.09
N GLY A 343 22.61 17.57 17.54
CA GLY A 343 22.29 16.27 18.11
C GLY A 343 22.00 15.20 17.08
N TYR A 344 21.01 14.37 17.37
CA TYR A 344 20.54 13.29 16.50
C TYR A 344 19.04 13.40 16.33
N ILE A 345 18.51 13.01 15.19
CA ILE A 345 17.08 12.72 15.02
C ILE A 345 16.81 11.39 15.71
N THR A 346 16.10 11.43 16.85
CA THR A 346 15.85 10.23 17.67
C THR A 346 14.54 9.53 17.29
N HIS A 347 13.58 10.28 16.75
CA HIS A 347 12.29 9.75 16.29
C HIS A 347 11.66 10.70 15.28
N MET A 348 10.90 10.13 14.33
CA MET A 348 10.04 10.85 13.39
C MET A 348 8.62 10.33 13.53
N ASN A 349 7.65 11.18 13.84
CA ASN A 349 6.25 10.82 13.73
C ASN A 349 5.86 10.77 12.26
N THR A 350 5.87 9.58 11.70
CA THR A 350 5.71 9.35 10.26
C THR A 350 4.34 9.82 9.76
N GLU A 351 3.27 9.66 10.56
CA GLU A 351 1.95 10.17 10.22
C GLU A 351 1.96 11.69 10.04
N GLN A 352 2.59 12.43 10.97
CA GLN A 352 2.70 13.88 10.87
C GLN A 352 3.59 14.34 9.69
N CYS A 353 4.61 13.56 9.32
CA CYS A 353 5.38 13.80 8.09
C CYS A 353 4.49 13.66 6.84
N GLY A 354 3.63 12.64 6.80
CA GLY A 354 2.64 12.47 5.75
C GLY A 354 1.61 13.60 5.71
N ILE A 355 1.09 14.02 6.88
CA ILE A 355 0.17 15.16 6.99
C ILE A 355 0.83 16.45 6.47
N ALA A 356 2.09 16.71 6.80
CA ALA A 356 2.82 17.87 6.29
C ALA A 356 2.88 17.85 4.75
N SER A 357 3.11 16.68 4.13
CA SER A 357 3.06 16.53 2.67
C SER A 357 1.66 16.79 2.08
N VAL A 358 0.59 16.31 2.74
CA VAL A 358 -0.79 16.62 2.34
C VAL A 358 -1.08 18.12 2.42
N MET A 359 -0.58 18.80 3.45
CA MET A 359 -0.74 20.26 3.61
C MET A 359 -0.07 21.05 2.50
N LEU A 360 1.01 20.53 1.87
CA LEU A 360 1.65 21.12 0.69
C LEU A 360 0.85 20.90 -0.60
N GLY A 361 -0.18 20.04 -0.57
CA GLY A 361 -1.03 19.70 -1.72
C GLY A 361 -0.80 18.30 -2.29
N ALA A 362 0.14 17.51 -1.76
CA ALA A 362 0.48 16.19 -2.30
C ALA A 362 -0.60 15.11 -2.06
N GLY A 363 -1.59 15.38 -1.23
CA GLY A 363 -2.70 14.46 -0.94
C GLY A 363 -4.06 15.16 -0.94
N ARG A 364 -5.13 14.37 -0.88
CA ARG A 364 -6.51 14.90 -0.85
C ARG A 364 -6.89 15.35 0.55
N THR A 365 -7.38 16.57 0.66
CA THR A 365 -7.97 17.11 1.91
C THR A 365 -9.46 16.83 2.02
N VAL A 366 -10.11 16.55 0.89
CA VAL A 366 -11.52 16.17 0.79
C VAL A 366 -11.68 15.03 -0.21
N LYS A 367 -12.74 14.23 -0.06
CA LYS A 367 -13.04 13.13 -0.99
C LYS A 367 -13.10 13.66 -2.42
N ASP A 368 -12.41 12.96 -3.35
CA ASP A 368 -12.33 13.30 -4.77
C ASP A 368 -11.76 14.72 -5.05
N GLY A 369 -11.07 15.31 -4.06
CA GLY A 369 -10.38 16.59 -4.21
C GLY A 369 -9.16 16.52 -5.13
N PRO A 370 -8.70 17.68 -5.65
CA PRO A 370 -7.50 17.73 -6.49
C PRO A 370 -6.24 17.40 -5.70
N ILE A 371 -5.24 16.89 -6.42
CA ILE A 371 -3.88 16.66 -5.92
C ILE A 371 -2.92 17.51 -6.74
N ASP A 372 -1.95 18.12 -6.07
CA ASP A 372 -0.78 18.71 -6.70
C ASP A 372 0.32 17.64 -6.78
N TYR A 373 0.53 17.08 -7.96
CA TYR A 373 1.54 16.04 -8.17
C TYR A 373 2.98 16.55 -8.01
N SER A 374 3.19 17.87 -8.03
CA SER A 374 4.50 18.50 -7.89
C SER A 374 4.90 18.76 -6.44
N ALA A 375 3.92 18.72 -5.52
CA ALA A 375 4.12 19.01 -4.11
C ALA A 375 4.66 17.80 -3.33
N GLY A 376 5.37 18.11 -2.24
CA GLY A 376 5.86 17.06 -1.34
C GLY A 376 7.08 17.49 -0.53
N ILE A 377 7.79 16.50 -0.01
CA ILE A 377 8.95 16.66 0.88
C ILE A 377 10.07 15.74 0.39
N VAL A 378 11.29 16.25 0.33
CA VAL A 378 12.51 15.45 0.19
C VAL A 378 13.28 15.57 1.50
N MET A 379 13.43 14.46 2.20
CA MET A 379 14.16 14.38 3.47
C MET A 379 15.66 14.23 3.21
N HIS A 380 16.48 15.01 3.90
CA HIS A 380 17.94 14.90 3.87
C HIS A 380 18.47 14.14 5.09
N LYS A 381 17.69 14.12 6.16
CA LYS A 381 18.02 13.45 7.41
C LYS A 381 16.82 12.66 7.94
N LYS A 382 17.11 11.51 8.54
CA LYS A 382 16.10 10.58 9.09
C LYS A 382 16.48 10.15 10.52
N THR A 383 15.62 9.36 11.15
CA THR A 383 15.90 8.75 12.46
C THR A 383 17.27 8.05 12.44
N GLY A 384 18.14 8.39 13.39
CA GLY A 384 19.50 7.89 13.49
C GLY A 384 20.58 8.87 13.02
N ASP A 385 20.23 9.82 12.15
CA ASP A 385 21.19 10.78 11.61
C ASP A 385 21.59 11.85 12.59
N SER A 386 22.86 12.26 12.55
CA SER A 386 23.36 13.43 13.27
C SER A 386 22.99 14.71 12.54
N VAL A 387 22.70 15.78 13.29
CA VAL A 387 22.37 17.10 12.79
C VAL A 387 23.11 18.20 13.53
N ILE A 388 23.37 19.29 12.82
CA ILE A 388 23.94 20.53 13.37
C ILE A 388 22.88 21.62 13.25
N CYS A 389 22.77 22.48 14.27
CA CYS A 389 21.83 23.61 14.27
C CYS A 389 21.96 24.45 12.98
N GLY A 390 20.84 24.65 12.29
CA GLY A 390 20.79 25.34 10.99
C GLY A 390 21.07 24.47 9.77
N GLU A 391 21.46 23.20 9.94
CA GLU A 391 21.62 22.24 8.80
C GLU A 391 20.25 21.90 8.20
N SER A 392 20.15 21.86 6.86
CA SER A 392 18.92 21.44 6.17
C SER A 392 18.64 19.97 6.41
N ILE A 393 17.45 19.67 6.98
CA ILE A 393 16.97 18.31 7.27
C ILE A 393 15.93 17.83 6.26
N ALA A 394 15.30 18.74 5.53
CA ALA A 394 14.37 18.43 4.43
C ALA A 394 14.17 19.67 3.55
N THR A 395 13.79 19.43 2.28
CA THR A 395 13.28 20.46 1.38
C THR A 395 11.80 20.20 1.09
N LEU A 396 10.95 21.19 1.30
CA LEU A 396 9.53 21.18 0.97
C LEU A 396 9.30 21.79 -0.42
N TYR A 397 8.34 21.24 -1.14
CA TYR A 397 7.96 21.66 -2.49
C TYR A 397 6.46 21.94 -2.54
N ALA A 398 6.05 23.09 -3.06
CA ALA A 398 4.64 23.46 -3.24
C ALA A 398 4.43 24.32 -4.49
N SER A 399 3.24 24.28 -5.07
CA SER A 399 2.82 25.21 -6.13
C SER A 399 2.28 26.52 -5.58
N ASP A 400 1.87 26.54 -4.30
CA ASP A 400 1.39 27.70 -3.55
C ASP A 400 2.28 27.94 -2.32
N GLU A 401 2.99 29.07 -2.33
CA GLU A 401 3.92 29.45 -1.26
C GLU A 401 3.23 29.60 0.12
N SER A 402 1.94 29.95 0.13
CA SER A 402 1.19 30.15 1.36
C SER A 402 0.98 28.86 2.18
N LEU A 403 1.14 27.68 1.56
CA LEU A 403 1.00 26.38 2.21
C LEU A 403 2.26 26.00 3.02
N ILE A 404 3.41 26.54 2.66
CA ILE A 404 4.73 26.15 3.21
C ILE A 404 4.86 26.39 4.72
N PRO A 405 4.49 27.56 5.28
CA PRO A 405 4.77 27.85 6.69
C PRO A 405 4.13 26.84 7.67
N ASN A 406 2.88 26.46 7.43
CA ASN A 406 2.17 25.51 8.28
C ASN A 406 2.73 24.09 8.10
N ALA A 407 3.00 23.68 6.86
CA ALA A 407 3.58 22.38 6.57
C ALA A 407 4.99 22.23 7.18
N ALA A 408 5.85 23.26 7.09
CA ALA A 408 7.17 23.29 7.68
C ALA A 408 7.11 23.16 9.22
N LYS A 409 6.19 23.89 9.85
CA LYS A 409 5.95 23.79 11.29
C LYS A 409 5.54 22.37 11.68
N THR A 410 4.55 21.79 11.01
CA THR A 410 4.07 20.42 11.25
C THR A 410 5.20 19.40 11.07
N TYR A 411 6.02 19.56 10.03
CA TYR A 411 7.14 18.65 9.78
C TYR A 411 8.22 18.74 10.89
N VAL A 412 8.59 19.94 11.34
CA VAL A 412 9.56 20.10 12.45
C VAL A 412 9.01 19.52 13.75
N GLU A 413 7.73 19.76 14.06
CA GLU A 413 7.08 19.22 15.26
C GLU A 413 6.94 17.69 15.23
N ALA A 414 6.99 17.07 14.04
CA ALA A 414 7.01 15.62 13.87
C ALA A 414 8.35 14.99 14.27
N ILE A 415 9.44 15.78 14.40
CA ILE A 415 10.79 15.29 14.63
C ILE A 415 11.19 15.50 16.08
N THR A 416 11.70 14.44 16.71
CA THR A 416 12.30 14.50 18.05
C THR A 416 13.82 14.48 17.92
N PHE A 417 14.47 15.43 18.58
CA PHE A 417 15.92 15.55 18.64
C PHE A 417 16.44 15.13 20.01
N GLY A 418 17.62 14.51 20.05
CA GLY A 418 18.27 14.09 21.28
C GLY A 418 19.79 14.18 21.19
N THR A 419 20.47 14.02 22.33
CA THR A 419 21.95 14.08 22.41
C THR A 419 22.63 12.73 22.14
N THR A 420 21.88 11.66 22.08
CA THR A 420 22.39 10.28 21.87
C THR A 420 21.74 9.68 20.65
N ALA A 421 22.52 9.03 19.80
CA ALA A 421 22.00 8.31 18.64
C ALA A 421 21.05 7.19 19.08
N PRO A 422 19.85 7.08 18.49
CA PRO A 422 18.93 5.98 18.77
C PRO A 422 19.41 4.69 18.11
N THR A 423 18.93 3.55 18.59
CA THR A 423 19.06 2.29 17.84
C THR A 423 18.05 2.32 16.70
N VAL A 424 18.54 2.23 15.47
CA VAL A 424 17.69 2.13 14.27
C VAL A 424 17.37 0.66 14.01
N VAL A 425 16.08 0.33 13.95
CA VAL A 425 15.61 -1.03 13.64
C VAL A 425 15.72 -1.31 12.13
N ASP A 426 15.75 -2.60 11.77
CA ASP A 426 15.66 -3.03 10.38
C ASP A 426 14.30 -2.63 9.78
N THR A 427 14.24 -2.46 8.46
CA THR A 427 12.96 -2.22 7.75
C THR A 427 12.08 -3.46 7.74
N ILE A 428 12.65 -4.64 7.76
CA ILE A 428 11.93 -5.92 7.88
C ILE A 428 11.86 -6.31 9.35
N LEU A 429 10.66 -6.35 9.91
CA LEU A 429 10.44 -6.64 11.33
C LEU A 429 10.10 -8.10 11.59
N ASP A 430 9.35 -8.73 10.69
CA ASP A 430 8.92 -10.13 10.83
C ASP A 430 8.31 -10.65 9.51
N ILE A 431 8.16 -11.99 9.43
CA ILE A 431 7.52 -12.67 8.29
C ILE A 431 6.50 -13.68 8.84
N VAL A 432 5.28 -13.67 8.27
CA VAL A 432 4.18 -14.57 8.64
C VAL A 432 3.76 -15.40 7.42
N GLU A 433 3.69 -16.74 7.63
CA GLU A 433 3.31 -17.73 6.60
C GLU A 433 2.05 -18.48 6.99
#